data_bdd2e7e4c7c9db0c5df91de1ada9c6e9
#
_entry.id   bdd2e7e4c7c9db0c5df91de1ada9c6e9
#
_cell.length_a   1.000
_cell.length_b   1.000
_cell.length_c   1.000
_cell.angle_alpha   90.00
_cell.angle_beta   90.00
_cell.angle_gamma   90.00
#
_symmetry.space_group_name_H-M   'P 1'
#
loop_
_entity.id
_entity.type
_entity.pdbx_description
1 polymer ?
#
loop_
_entity_poly.entity_id
_entity_poly.type
_entity_poly.pdbx_seq_one_letter_code
_entity_poly.pdbx_strand_id
1 'polypeptide(L)'
;MAKVLIIEDDGELQQVLSVVFNNEGYEMHYAFNGKEGYDKMIAVQPDVVLLDLMMPVLNGVEVIKLAVTNTSLKDIPIIVMTGHGDKVDMLEHSIKAQGVRAYLKKPFELKEIRSLVRRMLTQYPRNPITASQVAKGEVRLDVKFRTVWINDRMAATLSPMKAKVLEILLGAKGPVKREKLLQAVWGDTSSVPALEKTIQRLREDLGAEGRRLQTTAEGYEIVG
;
A
#
# COMPACT_ATOMS: atom_id res chain seq x y z
N MET A 1 8.19 -7.97 -3.42
CA MET A 1 7.16 -8.88 -3.96
C MET A 1 5.86 -8.48 -3.31
N ALA A 2 4.73 -8.52 -4.05
CA ALA A 2 3.44 -8.28 -3.42
C ALA A 2 3.02 -9.51 -2.62
N LYS A 3 2.45 -9.28 -1.43
CA LYS A 3 2.00 -10.31 -0.51
C LYS A 3 0.52 -10.58 -0.72
N VAL A 4 0.16 -11.81 -1.00
CA VAL A 4 -1.23 -12.26 -1.17
C VAL A 4 -1.57 -13.22 -0.03
N LEU A 5 -2.61 -12.91 0.74
CA LEU A 5 -3.12 -13.80 1.79
C LEU A 5 -4.41 -14.45 1.30
N ILE A 6 -4.46 -15.79 1.34
CA ILE A 6 -5.66 -16.60 1.07
C ILE A 6 -6.20 -17.10 2.40
N ILE A 7 -7.46 -16.79 2.68
CA ILE A 7 -8.20 -17.24 3.87
C ILE A 7 -9.36 -18.10 3.36
N GLU A 8 -9.22 -19.41 3.41
CA GLU A 8 -10.09 -20.42 2.80
C GLU A 8 -9.93 -21.72 3.58
N ASP A 9 -10.99 -22.40 3.93
CA ASP A 9 -10.93 -23.68 4.65
C ASP A 9 -10.79 -24.89 3.73
N ASP A 10 -11.11 -24.73 2.44
CA ASP A 10 -10.88 -25.75 1.41
C ASP A 10 -9.40 -25.78 1.00
N GLY A 11 -8.69 -26.82 1.48
CA GLY A 11 -7.27 -27.01 1.19
C GLY A 11 -6.97 -27.30 -0.29
N GLU A 12 -7.89 -27.91 -1.05
CA GLU A 12 -7.70 -28.16 -2.47
C GLU A 12 -7.74 -26.85 -3.26
N LEU A 13 -8.72 -26.00 -2.97
CA LEU A 13 -8.80 -24.69 -3.59
C LEU A 13 -7.58 -23.81 -3.21
N GLN A 14 -7.16 -23.84 -1.95
CA GLN A 14 -5.92 -23.15 -1.53
C GLN A 14 -4.71 -23.61 -2.35
N GLN A 15 -4.56 -24.94 -2.55
CA GLN A 15 -3.44 -25.50 -3.30
C GLN A 15 -3.46 -25.05 -4.77
N VAL A 16 -4.62 -25.07 -5.41
CA VAL A 16 -4.78 -24.61 -6.80
C VAL A 16 -4.40 -23.13 -6.92
N LEU A 17 -4.92 -22.26 -6.04
CA LEU A 17 -4.62 -20.83 -6.03
C LEU A 17 -3.14 -20.55 -5.73
N SER A 18 -2.54 -21.36 -4.85
CA SER A 18 -1.12 -21.30 -4.53
C SER A 18 -0.25 -21.47 -5.78
N VAL A 19 -0.48 -22.52 -6.56
CA VAL A 19 0.27 -22.78 -7.79
C VAL A 19 0.13 -21.62 -8.77
N VAL A 20 -1.09 -21.11 -8.94
CA VAL A 20 -1.38 -20.00 -9.86
C VAL A 20 -0.61 -18.73 -9.49
N PHE A 21 -0.66 -18.33 -8.24
CA PHE A 21 -0.09 -17.05 -7.79
C PHE A 21 1.41 -17.11 -7.52
N ASN A 22 1.94 -18.25 -7.10
CA ASN A 22 3.40 -18.46 -7.01
C ASN A 22 4.07 -18.29 -8.38
N ASN A 23 3.44 -18.80 -9.46
CA ASN A 23 3.95 -18.62 -10.83
C ASN A 23 3.92 -17.15 -11.30
N GLU A 24 3.13 -16.31 -10.67
CA GLU A 24 3.10 -14.86 -10.95
C GLU A 24 4.11 -14.05 -10.12
N GLY A 25 4.85 -14.70 -9.24
CA GLY A 25 5.89 -14.08 -8.43
C GLY A 25 5.35 -13.32 -7.21
N TYR A 26 4.19 -13.69 -6.67
CA TYR A 26 3.68 -13.17 -5.40
C TYR A 26 4.26 -13.94 -4.20
N GLU A 27 4.38 -13.27 -3.06
CA GLU A 27 4.65 -13.91 -1.77
C GLU A 27 3.32 -14.39 -1.17
N MET A 28 3.15 -15.72 -1.09
CA MET A 28 1.88 -16.31 -0.72
C MET A 28 1.79 -16.64 0.77
N HIS A 29 0.68 -16.28 1.38
CA HIS A 29 0.34 -16.62 2.76
C HIS A 29 -1.04 -17.29 2.78
N TYR A 30 -1.26 -18.21 3.73
CA TYR A 30 -2.46 -19.03 3.79
C TYR A 30 -3.02 -19.08 5.21
N ALA A 31 -4.34 -19.14 5.34
CA ALA A 31 -5.04 -19.40 6.59
C ALA A 31 -6.26 -20.28 6.32
N PHE A 32 -6.56 -21.20 7.22
CA PHE A 32 -7.62 -22.20 7.08
C PHE A 32 -8.90 -21.86 7.84
N ASN A 33 -8.95 -20.71 8.47
CA ASN A 33 -10.14 -20.16 9.13
C ASN A 33 -9.97 -18.64 9.35
N GLY A 34 -11.07 -17.97 9.66
CA GLY A 34 -11.07 -16.53 9.82
C GLY A 34 -10.21 -16.01 10.97
N LYS A 35 -10.09 -16.76 12.08
CA LYS A 35 -9.25 -16.35 13.21
C LYS A 35 -7.77 -16.32 12.82
N GLU A 36 -7.29 -17.40 12.25
CA GLU A 36 -5.93 -17.48 11.73
C GLU A 36 -5.68 -16.40 10.64
N GLY A 37 -6.69 -16.20 9.77
CA GLY A 37 -6.66 -15.18 8.74
C GLY A 37 -6.48 -13.79 9.29
N TYR A 38 -7.27 -13.40 10.28
CA TYR A 38 -7.16 -12.11 10.93
C TYR A 38 -5.81 -11.90 11.63
N ASP A 39 -5.32 -12.91 12.35
CA ASP A 39 -4.00 -12.84 12.99
C ASP A 39 -2.88 -12.69 11.95
N LYS A 40 -2.97 -13.40 10.82
CA LYS A 40 -2.03 -13.26 9.70
C LYS A 40 -2.15 -11.90 8.99
N MET A 41 -3.35 -11.34 8.86
CA MET A 41 -3.50 -9.97 8.34
C MET A 41 -2.70 -8.96 9.17
N ILE A 42 -2.72 -9.09 10.50
CA ILE A 42 -1.95 -8.22 11.40
C ILE A 42 -0.44 -8.46 11.24
N ALA A 43 -0.02 -9.72 11.28
CA ALA A 43 1.41 -10.08 11.30
C ALA A 43 2.10 -9.85 9.95
N VAL A 44 1.44 -10.22 8.84
CA VAL A 44 2.00 -10.20 7.48
C VAL A 44 1.78 -8.87 6.79
N GLN A 45 0.68 -8.18 7.11
CA GLN A 45 0.26 -6.96 6.43
C GLN A 45 0.18 -7.18 4.90
N PRO A 46 -0.72 -8.06 4.39
CA PRO A 46 -0.77 -8.42 2.97
C PRO A 46 -1.23 -7.25 2.09
N ASP A 47 -0.82 -7.27 0.82
CA ASP A 47 -1.21 -6.26 -0.17
C ASP A 47 -2.60 -6.51 -0.74
N VAL A 48 -3.09 -7.77 -0.67
CA VAL A 48 -4.45 -8.17 -1.02
C VAL A 48 -4.84 -9.42 -0.25
N VAL A 49 -6.11 -9.53 0.11
CA VAL A 49 -6.69 -10.72 0.78
C VAL A 49 -7.74 -11.34 -0.12
N LEU A 50 -7.64 -12.65 -0.32
CA LEU A 50 -8.71 -13.51 -0.86
C LEU A 50 -9.40 -14.15 0.32
N LEU A 51 -10.70 -13.95 0.49
CA LEU A 51 -11.44 -14.32 1.70
C LEU A 51 -12.71 -15.11 1.36
N ASP A 52 -12.79 -16.34 1.83
CA ASP A 52 -14.08 -17.04 1.84
C ASP A 52 -14.98 -16.49 2.97
N LEU A 53 -16.28 -16.44 2.70
CA LEU A 53 -17.27 -16.04 3.70
C LEU A 53 -17.66 -17.18 4.63
N MET A 54 -17.67 -18.42 4.13
CA MET A 54 -18.25 -19.57 4.83
C MET A 54 -17.15 -20.47 5.38
N MET A 55 -16.60 -20.09 6.52
CA MET A 55 -15.53 -20.83 7.19
C MET A 55 -15.89 -21.11 8.65
N PRO A 56 -15.32 -22.18 9.25
CA PRO A 56 -15.48 -22.46 10.67
C PRO A 56 -14.71 -21.46 11.56
N VAL A 57 -15.01 -21.46 12.86
CA VAL A 57 -14.39 -20.68 13.94
C VAL A 57 -14.76 -19.21 13.88
N LEU A 58 -14.32 -18.49 12.84
CA LEU A 58 -14.63 -17.09 12.55
C LEU A 58 -14.96 -17.00 11.07
N ASN A 59 -16.17 -16.61 10.72
CA ASN A 59 -16.58 -16.50 9.32
C ASN A 59 -16.00 -15.24 8.65
N GLY A 60 -16.03 -15.19 7.30
CA GLY A 60 -15.43 -14.10 6.57
C GLY A 60 -16.06 -12.72 6.83
N VAL A 61 -17.36 -12.68 7.16
CA VAL A 61 -18.05 -11.42 7.52
C VAL A 61 -17.49 -10.83 8.80
N GLU A 62 -17.22 -11.69 9.78
CA GLU A 62 -16.60 -11.27 11.05
C GLU A 62 -15.15 -10.79 10.84
N VAL A 63 -14.40 -11.47 9.98
CA VAL A 63 -13.05 -11.02 9.58
C VAL A 63 -13.11 -9.61 8.97
N ILE A 64 -14.05 -9.35 8.04
CA ILE A 64 -14.22 -8.04 7.43
C ILE A 64 -14.52 -6.97 8.49
N LYS A 65 -15.47 -7.24 9.40
CA LYS A 65 -15.82 -6.31 10.49
C LYS A 65 -14.61 -5.96 11.35
N LEU A 66 -13.82 -6.94 11.73
CA LEU A 66 -12.60 -6.73 12.51
C LEU A 66 -11.55 -5.95 11.72
N ALA A 67 -11.37 -6.25 10.43
CA ALA A 67 -10.41 -5.55 9.58
C ALA A 67 -10.76 -4.06 9.40
N VAL A 68 -12.04 -3.74 9.18
CA VAL A 68 -12.50 -2.35 8.98
C VAL A 68 -12.32 -1.49 10.23
N THR A 69 -12.47 -2.06 11.42
CA THR A 69 -12.27 -1.34 12.69
C THR A 69 -10.80 -1.20 13.08
N ASN A 70 -9.91 -1.97 12.44
CA ASN A 70 -8.48 -1.92 12.70
C ASN A 70 -7.79 -0.93 11.76
N THR A 71 -7.18 0.12 12.30
CA THR A 71 -6.55 1.21 11.54
C THR A 71 -5.43 0.73 10.60
N SER A 72 -4.73 -0.35 10.92
CA SER A 72 -3.66 -0.91 10.09
C SER A 72 -4.17 -1.85 8.98
N LEU A 73 -5.42 -2.32 9.06
CA LEU A 73 -6.00 -3.29 8.15
C LEU A 73 -7.10 -2.73 7.25
N LYS A 74 -7.76 -1.64 7.65
CA LYS A 74 -8.95 -1.08 6.98
C LYS A 74 -8.77 -0.76 5.49
N ASP A 75 -7.54 -0.49 5.06
CA ASP A 75 -7.21 -0.12 3.69
C ASP A 75 -6.70 -1.30 2.85
N ILE A 76 -6.57 -2.51 3.44
CA ILE A 76 -6.22 -3.72 2.70
C ILE A 76 -7.38 -4.08 1.76
N PRO A 77 -7.15 -4.19 0.43
CA PRO A 77 -8.20 -4.64 -0.47
C PRO A 77 -8.55 -6.10 -0.19
N ILE A 78 -9.84 -6.35 0.05
CA ILE A 78 -10.38 -7.70 0.25
C ILE A 78 -11.19 -8.08 -0.98
N ILE A 79 -10.87 -9.22 -1.58
CA ILE A 79 -11.66 -9.91 -2.60
C ILE A 79 -12.39 -11.03 -1.89
N VAL A 80 -13.70 -10.95 -1.85
CA VAL A 80 -14.54 -11.99 -1.26
C VAL A 80 -14.79 -13.07 -2.27
N MET A 81 -14.50 -14.33 -1.90
CA MET A 81 -14.88 -15.53 -2.64
C MET A 81 -16.13 -16.12 -1.97
N THR A 82 -17.20 -16.32 -2.71
CA THR A 82 -18.47 -16.75 -2.10
C THR A 82 -19.16 -17.84 -2.92
N GLY A 83 -19.74 -18.84 -2.24
CA GLY A 83 -20.59 -19.88 -2.84
C GLY A 83 -22.00 -19.36 -3.18
N HIS A 84 -22.83 -20.25 -3.70
CA HIS A 84 -24.26 -19.99 -3.95
C HIS A 84 -25.05 -20.08 -2.64
N GLY A 85 -25.99 -19.14 -2.43
CA GLY A 85 -27.00 -19.25 -1.38
C GLY A 85 -27.71 -17.90 -1.12
N ASP A 86 -29.01 -17.93 -0.85
CA ASP A 86 -29.85 -16.74 -0.59
C ASP A 86 -29.35 -15.87 0.56
N LYS A 87 -28.60 -16.43 1.50
CA LYS A 87 -27.97 -15.69 2.60
C LYS A 87 -26.81 -14.81 2.15
N VAL A 88 -26.17 -15.14 1.05
CA VAL A 88 -25.02 -14.40 0.50
C VAL A 88 -25.48 -13.10 -0.13
N ASP A 89 -26.60 -13.10 -0.88
CA ASP A 89 -27.15 -11.92 -1.55
C ASP A 89 -27.58 -10.85 -0.53
N MET A 90 -28.14 -11.25 0.61
CA MET A 90 -28.46 -10.33 1.73
C MET A 90 -27.20 -9.80 2.42
N LEU A 91 -26.16 -10.61 2.55
CA LEU A 91 -24.88 -10.24 3.13
C LEU A 91 -24.06 -9.32 2.21
N GLU A 92 -24.13 -9.51 0.89
CA GLU A 92 -23.45 -8.67 -0.09
C GLU A 92 -23.75 -7.18 0.08
N HIS A 93 -25.00 -6.81 0.29
CA HIS A 93 -25.40 -5.42 0.51
C HIS A 93 -24.78 -4.83 1.79
N SER A 94 -24.76 -5.62 2.86
CA SER A 94 -24.19 -5.22 4.14
C SER A 94 -22.65 -5.10 4.10
N ILE A 95 -22.01 -5.96 3.32
CA ILE A 95 -20.56 -6.05 3.21
C ILE A 95 -20.00 -5.03 2.20
N LYS A 96 -20.73 -4.72 1.12
CA LYS A 96 -20.35 -3.66 0.15
C LYS A 96 -20.12 -2.30 0.82
N ALA A 97 -20.87 -2.02 1.88
CA ALA A 97 -20.68 -0.81 2.68
C ALA A 97 -19.44 -0.86 3.60
N GLN A 98 -18.79 -2.02 3.76
CA GLN A 98 -17.72 -2.26 4.74
C GLN A 98 -16.31 -2.38 4.13
N GLY A 99 -16.06 -1.80 2.95
CA GLY A 99 -14.68 -1.73 2.40
C GLY A 99 -14.22 -2.92 1.58
N VAL A 100 -15.09 -3.90 1.29
CA VAL A 100 -14.80 -4.96 0.31
C VAL A 100 -14.70 -4.36 -1.09
N ARG A 101 -13.65 -4.72 -1.83
CA ARG A 101 -13.31 -4.11 -3.12
C ARG A 101 -13.79 -4.92 -4.33
N ALA A 102 -13.95 -6.23 -4.16
CA ALA A 102 -14.46 -7.11 -5.21
C ALA A 102 -15.10 -8.37 -4.63
N TYR A 103 -15.99 -8.96 -5.44
CA TYR A 103 -16.65 -10.24 -5.15
C TYR A 103 -16.38 -11.18 -6.30
N LEU A 104 -16.18 -12.45 -5.99
CA LEU A 104 -15.98 -13.53 -6.93
C LEU A 104 -16.85 -14.71 -6.52
N LYS A 105 -17.77 -15.11 -7.41
CA LYS A 105 -18.72 -16.19 -7.13
C LYS A 105 -18.12 -17.54 -7.48
N LYS A 106 -18.13 -18.47 -6.53
CA LYS A 106 -17.73 -19.86 -6.74
C LYS A 106 -18.84 -20.64 -7.48
N PRO A 107 -18.53 -21.48 -8.49
CA PRO A 107 -17.20 -21.70 -9.07
C PRO A 107 -16.78 -20.56 -10.00
N PHE A 108 -15.50 -20.23 -10.01
CA PHE A 108 -14.90 -19.17 -10.82
C PHE A 108 -13.74 -19.70 -11.69
N GLU A 109 -13.42 -18.97 -12.75
CA GLU A 109 -12.26 -19.28 -13.57
C GLU A 109 -10.96 -18.70 -13.01
N LEU A 110 -9.86 -19.42 -13.12
CA LEU A 110 -8.55 -18.96 -12.64
C LEU A 110 -8.10 -17.64 -13.28
N LYS A 111 -8.47 -17.40 -14.54
CA LYS A 111 -8.18 -16.12 -15.21
C LYS A 111 -8.90 -14.93 -14.56
N GLU A 112 -10.09 -15.16 -14.02
CA GLU A 112 -10.91 -14.12 -13.41
C GLU A 112 -10.30 -13.67 -12.07
N ILE A 113 -9.98 -14.60 -11.17
CA ILE A 113 -9.35 -14.27 -9.90
C ILE A 113 -7.97 -13.64 -10.08
N ARG A 114 -7.17 -14.10 -11.07
CA ARG A 114 -5.90 -13.47 -11.43
C ARG A 114 -6.06 -12.01 -11.85
N SER A 115 -7.04 -11.75 -12.71
CA SER A 115 -7.35 -10.40 -13.17
C SER A 115 -7.78 -9.49 -12.02
N LEU A 116 -8.60 -10.02 -11.09
CA LEU A 116 -9.04 -9.31 -9.89
C LEU A 116 -7.86 -8.96 -8.97
N VAL A 117 -6.98 -9.91 -8.66
CA VAL A 117 -5.80 -9.69 -7.82
C VAL A 117 -4.90 -8.62 -8.44
N ARG A 118 -4.57 -8.73 -9.73
CA ARG A 118 -3.76 -7.72 -10.43
C ARG A 118 -4.40 -6.33 -10.38
N ARG A 119 -5.72 -6.26 -10.59
CA ARG A 119 -6.47 -5.01 -10.51
C ARG A 119 -6.41 -4.42 -9.10
N MET A 120 -6.60 -5.23 -8.05
CA MET A 120 -6.52 -4.76 -6.66
C MET A 120 -5.13 -4.23 -6.34
N LEU A 121 -4.08 -4.95 -6.68
CA LEU A 121 -2.70 -4.52 -6.46
C LEU A 121 -2.32 -3.23 -7.23
N THR A 122 -2.98 -2.98 -8.37
CA THR A 122 -2.77 -1.76 -9.16
C THR A 122 -3.59 -0.59 -8.64
N GLN A 123 -4.85 -0.82 -8.28
CA GLN A 123 -5.77 0.24 -7.84
C GLN A 123 -5.59 0.62 -6.36
N TYR A 124 -5.14 -0.33 -5.55
CA TYR A 124 -4.92 -0.17 -4.11
C TYR A 124 -3.49 -0.60 -3.76
N PRO A 125 -2.47 0.05 -4.33
CA PRO A 125 -1.10 -0.31 -4.03
C PRO A 125 -0.86 -0.06 -2.56
N ARG A 126 -0.83 -1.13 -1.78
CA ARG A 126 -0.32 -1.09 -0.43
C ARG A 126 1.20 -1.08 -0.55
N ASN A 127 1.78 0.06 -0.29
CA ASN A 127 3.22 0.16 -0.24
C ASN A 127 3.69 -0.27 1.17
N PRO A 128 4.21 -1.50 1.36
CA PRO A 128 5.17 -1.67 2.43
C PRO A 128 6.29 -0.68 2.15
N ILE A 129 6.88 -0.09 3.18
CA ILE A 129 8.14 0.64 3.04
C ILE A 129 9.13 -0.36 2.44
N THR A 130 9.21 -0.43 1.11
CA THR A 130 10.19 -1.27 0.42
C THR A 130 11.57 -0.67 0.66
N ALA A 131 12.63 -1.44 0.45
CA ALA A 131 14.01 -0.92 0.53
C ALA A 131 14.25 0.32 -0.37
N SER A 132 13.33 0.59 -1.31
CA SER A 132 13.33 1.77 -2.18
C SER A 132 12.51 2.95 -1.64
N GLN A 133 11.93 2.86 -0.45
CA GLN A 133 11.08 3.92 0.10
C GLN A 133 11.73 4.59 1.31
N VAL A 134 11.60 5.92 1.33
CA VAL A 134 11.98 6.76 2.45
C VAL A 134 10.74 7.50 2.94
N ALA A 135 10.50 7.48 4.24
CA ALA A 135 9.33 8.11 4.83
C ALA A 135 9.70 8.92 6.08
N LYS A 136 8.92 9.98 6.33
CA LYS A 136 8.97 10.76 7.56
C LYS A 136 7.56 11.27 7.88
N GLY A 137 7.00 10.80 8.98
CA GLY A 137 5.59 11.04 9.28
C GLY A 137 4.68 10.44 8.19
N GLU A 138 3.78 11.24 7.69
CA GLU A 138 2.80 10.84 6.68
C GLU A 138 3.29 10.98 5.23
N VAL A 139 4.48 11.55 5.03
CA VAL A 139 5.09 11.74 3.70
C VAL A 139 6.00 10.57 3.38
N ARG A 140 5.76 9.92 2.25
CA ARG A 140 6.50 8.77 1.78
C ARG A 140 6.91 8.96 0.32
N LEU A 141 8.18 8.68 0.00
CA LEU A 141 8.72 8.70 -1.35
C LEU A 141 9.11 7.30 -1.78
N ASP A 142 8.58 6.82 -2.87
CA ASP A 142 9.14 5.70 -3.61
C ASP A 142 10.27 6.21 -4.51
N VAL A 143 11.51 5.90 -4.14
CA VAL A 143 12.70 6.40 -4.84
C VAL A 143 12.80 5.82 -6.26
N LYS A 144 12.41 4.55 -6.47
CA LYS A 144 12.46 3.86 -7.76
C LYS A 144 11.49 4.48 -8.76
N PHE A 145 10.25 4.70 -8.34
CA PHE A 145 9.20 5.26 -9.20
C PHE A 145 9.08 6.78 -9.07
N ARG A 146 9.81 7.38 -8.11
CA ARG A 146 9.77 8.82 -7.80
C ARG A 146 8.37 9.33 -7.46
N THR A 147 7.56 8.47 -6.87
CA THR A 147 6.18 8.77 -6.52
C THR A 147 6.08 9.14 -5.05
N VAL A 148 5.42 10.26 -4.77
CA VAL A 148 5.16 10.71 -3.40
C VAL A 148 3.76 10.33 -2.98
N TRP A 149 3.67 9.82 -1.77
CA TRP A 149 2.43 9.48 -1.10
C TRP A 149 2.30 10.31 0.18
N ILE A 150 1.12 10.82 0.45
CA ILE A 150 0.81 11.59 1.65
C ILE A 150 -0.51 11.05 2.21
N ASN A 151 -0.51 10.61 3.47
CA ASN A 151 -1.68 9.94 4.07
C ASN A 151 -2.20 8.79 3.18
N ASP A 152 -1.27 7.97 2.66
CA ASP A 152 -1.54 6.84 1.75
C ASP A 152 -2.25 7.20 0.43
N ARG A 153 -2.32 8.48 0.08
CA ARG A 153 -2.80 8.97 -1.22
C ARG A 153 -1.63 9.41 -2.07
N MET A 154 -1.64 9.02 -3.33
CA MET A 154 -0.65 9.48 -4.30
C MET A 154 -0.80 11.00 -4.48
N ALA A 155 0.26 11.75 -4.17
CA ALA A 155 0.29 13.20 -4.29
C ALA A 155 0.91 13.65 -5.60
N ALA A 156 2.08 13.10 -5.98
CA ALA A 156 2.80 13.53 -7.17
C ALA A 156 3.78 12.47 -7.67
N THR A 157 4.17 12.57 -8.95
CA THR A 157 5.37 11.93 -9.50
C THR A 157 6.42 12.99 -9.75
N LEU A 158 7.58 12.83 -9.16
CA LEU A 158 8.64 13.84 -9.16
C LEU A 158 9.65 13.64 -10.30
N SER A 159 10.26 14.76 -10.73
CA SER A 159 11.48 14.67 -11.55
C SER A 159 12.64 14.05 -10.74
N PRO A 160 13.68 13.49 -11.40
CA PRO A 160 14.81 12.87 -10.69
C PRO A 160 15.45 13.78 -9.63
N MET A 161 15.66 15.06 -9.94
CA MET A 161 16.24 16.01 -9.00
C MET A 161 15.35 16.28 -7.79
N LYS A 162 14.05 16.49 -7.98
CA LYS A 162 13.09 16.69 -6.89
C LYS A 162 12.99 15.47 -6.00
N ALA A 163 12.95 14.28 -6.59
CA ALA A 163 12.93 13.02 -5.85
C ALA A 163 14.20 12.86 -5.00
N LYS A 164 15.39 13.19 -5.54
CA LYS A 164 16.65 13.08 -4.80
C LYS A 164 16.73 14.07 -3.64
N VAL A 165 16.26 15.30 -3.83
CA VAL A 165 16.15 16.28 -2.74
C VAL A 165 15.23 15.76 -1.64
N LEU A 166 14.04 15.29 -2.00
CA LEU A 166 13.07 14.78 -1.04
C LEU A 166 13.58 13.54 -0.29
N GLU A 167 14.24 12.61 -0.99
CA GLU A 167 14.89 11.43 -0.40
C GLU A 167 15.84 11.81 0.74
N ILE A 168 16.73 12.78 0.48
CA ILE A 168 17.72 13.24 1.46
C ILE A 168 17.02 13.88 2.67
N LEU A 169 15.99 14.69 2.44
CA LEU A 169 15.25 15.38 3.50
C LEU A 169 14.45 14.41 4.37
N LEU A 170 13.81 13.42 3.77
CA LEU A 170 13.06 12.38 4.50
C LEU A 170 13.99 11.49 5.33
N GLY A 171 15.17 11.15 4.81
CA GLY A 171 16.16 10.34 5.52
C GLY A 171 16.91 11.08 6.64
N ALA A 172 16.79 12.39 6.72
CA ALA A 172 17.51 13.20 7.70
C ALA A 172 16.78 13.28 9.04
N LYS A 173 17.55 13.24 10.14
CA LYS A 173 17.02 13.41 11.52
C LYS A 173 16.75 14.86 11.91
N GLY A 174 17.15 15.84 11.09
CA GLY A 174 17.00 17.28 11.33
C GLY A 174 17.33 18.07 10.06
N PRO A 175 17.55 19.40 10.17
CA PRO A 175 17.83 20.26 9.02
C PRO A 175 19.04 19.81 8.20
N VAL A 176 18.92 19.85 6.89
CA VAL A 176 19.99 19.52 5.94
C VAL A 176 20.54 20.80 5.37
N LYS A 177 21.86 21.01 5.51
CA LYS A 177 22.55 22.21 5.00
C LYS A 177 22.42 22.33 3.49
N ARG A 178 22.34 23.60 3.01
CA ARG A 178 22.21 23.90 1.58
C ARG A 178 23.32 23.31 0.74
N GLU A 179 24.57 23.41 1.22
CA GLU A 179 25.77 22.90 0.55
C GLU A 179 25.69 21.38 0.38
N LYS A 180 25.21 20.66 1.40
CA LYS A 180 25.04 19.20 1.34
C LYS A 180 24.01 18.79 0.30
N LEU A 181 22.89 19.50 0.19
CA LEU A 181 21.87 19.27 -0.84
C LEU A 181 22.40 19.57 -2.25
N LEU A 182 23.10 20.69 -2.42
CA LEU A 182 23.71 21.07 -3.68
C LEU A 182 24.69 20.02 -4.16
N GLN A 183 25.65 19.64 -3.33
CA GLN A 183 26.64 18.64 -3.65
C GLN A 183 26.03 17.27 -3.98
N ALA A 184 25.05 16.81 -3.18
CA ALA A 184 24.44 15.48 -3.34
C ALA A 184 23.55 15.36 -4.58
N VAL A 185 22.96 16.48 -5.06
CA VAL A 185 21.97 16.46 -6.16
C VAL A 185 22.56 16.95 -7.48
N TRP A 186 23.48 17.94 -7.43
CA TRP A 186 24.05 18.59 -8.64
C TRP A 186 25.57 18.47 -8.75
N GLY A 187 26.27 18.03 -7.70
CA GLY A 187 27.72 18.08 -7.65
C GLY A 187 28.25 19.53 -7.59
N ASP A 188 29.47 19.77 -8.11
CA ASP A 188 30.14 21.08 -8.01
C ASP A 188 29.64 22.14 -9.01
N THR A 189 28.65 21.83 -9.83
CA THR A 189 28.22 22.70 -10.96
C THR A 189 26.98 23.55 -10.68
N SER A 190 26.43 23.53 -9.48
CA SER A 190 25.13 24.14 -9.19
C SER A 190 25.19 25.42 -8.36
N SER A 191 24.13 26.24 -8.49
CA SER A 191 23.95 27.49 -7.76
C SER A 191 22.81 27.40 -6.72
N VAL A 192 22.94 28.18 -5.64
CA VAL A 192 21.88 28.29 -4.61
C VAL A 192 20.49 28.58 -5.22
N PRO A 193 20.35 29.49 -6.22
CA PRO A 193 19.05 29.69 -6.88
C PRO A 193 18.42 28.46 -7.51
N ALA A 194 19.21 27.51 -8.02
CA ALA A 194 18.69 26.26 -8.58
C ALA A 194 18.06 25.36 -7.50
N LEU A 195 18.69 25.29 -6.32
CA LEU A 195 18.14 24.58 -5.16
C LEU A 195 16.84 25.23 -4.68
N GLU A 196 16.83 26.56 -4.49
CA GLU A 196 15.66 27.30 -4.02
C GLU A 196 14.45 27.10 -4.95
N LYS A 197 14.67 27.19 -6.26
CA LYS A 197 13.63 26.90 -7.27
C LYS A 197 13.15 25.47 -7.20
N THR A 198 14.03 24.50 -6.94
CA THR A 198 13.66 23.09 -6.80
C THR A 198 12.84 22.86 -5.53
N ILE A 199 13.22 23.47 -4.41
CA ILE A 199 12.48 23.42 -3.14
C ILE A 199 11.08 24.03 -3.32
N GLN A 200 10.98 25.19 -3.96
CA GLN A 200 9.70 25.84 -4.23
C GLN A 200 8.78 24.93 -5.05
N ARG A 201 9.27 24.39 -6.16
CA ARG A 201 8.50 23.45 -7.02
C ARG A 201 8.13 22.16 -6.28
N LEU A 202 8.98 21.68 -5.39
CA LEU A 202 8.67 20.52 -4.57
C LEU A 202 7.53 20.82 -3.59
N ARG A 203 7.49 22.02 -3.00
CA ARG A 203 6.35 22.46 -2.17
C ARG A 203 5.04 22.49 -2.96
N GLU A 204 5.10 22.97 -4.21
CA GLU A 204 3.94 23.01 -5.11
C GLU A 204 3.44 21.58 -5.42
N ASP A 205 4.36 20.63 -5.73
CA ASP A 205 4.01 19.23 -5.99
C ASP A 205 3.40 18.53 -4.75
N LEU A 206 3.81 18.91 -3.55
CA LEU A 206 3.28 18.38 -2.30
C LEU A 206 1.93 19.02 -1.90
N GLY A 207 1.47 20.04 -2.62
CA GLY A 207 0.20 20.73 -2.37
C GLY A 207 0.10 21.28 -0.96
N ALA A 208 -1.00 21.00 -0.25
CA ALA A 208 -1.22 21.47 1.12
C ALA A 208 -0.13 21.01 2.11
N GLU A 209 0.49 19.86 1.86
CA GLU A 209 1.56 19.31 2.71
C GLU A 209 2.95 19.91 2.38
N GLY A 210 3.07 20.73 1.36
CA GLY A 210 4.28 21.47 1.04
C GLY A 210 4.79 22.37 2.19
N ARG A 211 3.90 22.79 3.10
CA ARG A 211 4.22 23.49 4.36
C ARG A 211 5.13 22.69 5.31
N ARG A 212 5.13 21.34 5.20
CA ARG A 212 6.01 20.46 5.99
C ARG A 212 7.48 20.61 5.57
N LEU A 213 7.74 21.05 4.33
CA LEU A 213 9.08 21.33 3.85
C LEU A 213 9.48 22.76 4.27
N GLN A 214 10.14 22.87 5.41
CA GLN A 214 10.50 24.12 6.04
C GLN A 214 11.90 24.60 5.65
N THR A 215 12.07 25.92 5.63
CA THR A 215 13.38 26.56 5.54
C THR A 215 13.79 27.00 6.94
N THR A 216 14.97 26.58 7.38
CA THR A 216 15.54 26.92 8.68
C THR A 216 16.80 27.75 8.50
N ALA A 217 17.34 28.28 9.60
CA ALA A 217 18.62 28.98 9.56
C ALA A 217 19.79 28.12 9.06
N GLU A 218 19.72 26.81 9.31
CA GLU A 218 20.74 25.84 8.93
C GLU A 218 20.54 25.23 7.52
N GLY A 219 19.34 25.33 6.94
CA GLY A 219 19.04 24.75 5.63
C GLY A 219 17.58 24.43 5.42
N TYR A 220 17.28 23.17 5.08
CA TYR A 220 15.92 22.69 4.83
C TYR A 220 15.63 21.43 5.62
N GLU A 221 14.40 21.29 6.07
CA GLU A 221 13.91 20.07 6.70
C GLU A 221 12.47 19.75 6.32
N ILE A 222 12.09 18.49 6.48
CA ILE A 222 10.70 18.06 6.43
C ILE A 222 10.26 17.69 7.85
N VAL A 223 9.17 18.29 8.29
CA VAL A 223 8.57 18.00 9.60
C VAL A 223 7.48 16.96 9.45
N GLY A 224 7.43 16.01 10.38
CA GLY A 224 6.49 14.88 10.39
C GLY A 224 5.08 15.26 10.79
#